data_aae5c4d6a81e60dd1c48b69bb3322e0b
#
_entry.id   aae5c4d6a81e60dd1c48b69bb3322e0b
#
_cell.length_a   1.000
_cell.length_b   1.000
_cell.length_c   1.000
_cell.angle_alpha   90.00
_cell.angle_beta   90.00
_cell.angle_gamma   90.00
#
_symmetry.space_group_name_H-M   'P 1'
#
loop_
_entity.id
_entity.type
_entity.pdbx_description
1 polymer ?
#
loop_
_entity_poly.entity_id
_entity_poly.type
_entity_poly.pdbx_seq_one_letter_code
_entity_poly.pdbx_strand_id
1 'polypeptide(L)'
;MSALRSYAAVSLLAAAVLPLGGSAEAGPVRNDRPLGAYDQQVVERVRARAAARLDDPACSRVLTDFKDRGGRTLESNLQPLGVSPSRYLLELSFVDGTRLPVCRNETVMMAVTPGVPRVFVCPQGVGRLNSRLSRVEFRSGSLAEAMVIHEMLHTLGLGENPPSTLEITERVRERCR
;
A
#
# COMPACT_ATOMS: atom_id res chain seq x y z
N MET A 1 -53.05 -46.30 -43.43
CA MET A 1 -51.74 -46.56 -42.81
C MET A 1 -51.41 -45.33 -41.95
N SER A 2 -51.78 -45.38 -40.67
CA SER A 2 -51.68 -44.26 -39.73
C SER A 2 -50.47 -44.48 -38.78
N ALA A 3 -49.58 -43.55 -38.84
CA ALA A 3 -48.38 -43.57 -37.93
C ALA A 3 -48.70 -42.73 -36.67
N LEU A 4 -48.80 -43.40 -35.55
CA LEU A 4 -48.88 -42.77 -34.21
C LEU A 4 -47.49 -42.26 -33.82
N ARG A 5 -47.37 -40.97 -33.55
CA ARG A 5 -46.16 -40.34 -32.93
C ARG A 5 -46.41 -40.25 -31.44
N SER A 6 -45.63 -41.03 -30.68
CA SER A 6 -45.55 -40.94 -29.21
C SER A 6 -44.67 -39.73 -28.83
N TYR A 7 -45.23 -38.80 -28.05
CA TYR A 7 -44.46 -37.72 -27.41
C TYR A 7 -44.06 -38.18 -25.99
N ALA A 8 -42.77 -38.35 -25.80
CA ALA A 8 -42.20 -38.56 -24.47
C ALA A 8 -42.07 -37.19 -23.74
N ALA A 9 -42.76 -37.09 -22.61
CA ALA A 9 -42.66 -35.94 -21.72
C ALA A 9 -41.34 -36.07 -20.89
N VAL A 10 -40.42 -35.12 -21.10
CA VAL A 10 -39.22 -34.98 -20.28
C VAL A 10 -39.57 -34.08 -19.11
N SER A 11 -39.63 -34.64 -17.91
CA SER A 11 -39.78 -33.88 -16.68
C SER A 11 -38.42 -33.35 -16.24
N LEU A 12 -38.25 -32.01 -16.35
CA LEU A 12 -37.09 -31.31 -15.79
C LEU A 12 -37.28 -31.13 -14.28
N LEU A 13 -36.55 -31.88 -13.50
CA LEU A 13 -36.35 -31.63 -12.05
C LEU A 13 -35.37 -30.46 -11.88
N ALA A 14 -35.92 -29.31 -11.51
CA ALA A 14 -35.11 -28.16 -11.10
C ALA A 14 -34.60 -28.41 -9.67
N ALA A 15 -33.31 -28.75 -9.56
CA ALA A 15 -32.62 -28.79 -8.27
C ALA A 15 -32.35 -27.35 -7.80
N ALA A 16 -33.06 -26.91 -6.76
CA ALA A 16 -32.78 -25.64 -6.09
C ALA A 16 -31.47 -25.78 -5.29
N VAL A 17 -30.41 -25.18 -5.82
CA VAL A 17 -29.14 -25.00 -5.08
C VAL A 17 -29.33 -23.83 -4.13
N LEU A 18 -29.49 -24.10 -2.84
CA LEU A 18 -29.42 -23.10 -1.79
C LEU A 18 -27.94 -22.65 -1.65
N PRO A 19 -27.65 -21.36 -1.67
CA PRO A 19 -26.31 -20.91 -1.35
C PRO A 19 -26.07 -21.02 0.16
N LEU A 20 -25.31 -22.05 0.56
CA LEU A 20 -24.80 -22.20 1.91
C LEU A 20 -23.62 -21.24 2.10
N GLY A 21 -23.69 -20.42 3.15
CA GLY A 21 -22.56 -19.84 3.82
C GLY A 21 -22.04 -18.54 3.21
N GLY A 22 -22.73 -17.44 3.49
CA GLY A 22 -22.07 -16.15 3.56
C GLY A 22 -21.03 -16.19 4.67
N SER A 23 -19.75 -16.39 4.29
CA SER A 23 -18.63 -16.05 5.16
C SER A 23 -18.79 -14.57 5.49
N ALA A 24 -19.10 -14.23 6.74
CA ALA A 24 -18.99 -12.87 7.23
C ALA A 24 -17.52 -12.48 7.09
N GLU A 25 -17.16 -11.83 5.99
CA GLU A 25 -15.91 -11.09 5.90
C GLU A 25 -15.94 -10.11 7.07
N ALA A 26 -15.10 -10.38 8.07
CA ALA A 26 -14.81 -9.40 9.10
C ALA A 26 -14.31 -8.17 8.38
N GLY A 27 -15.16 -7.17 8.20
CA GLY A 27 -14.82 -5.92 7.57
C GLY A 27 -13.57 -5.36 8.24
N PRO A 28 -12.67 -4.72 7.49
CA PRO A 28 -11.43 -4.20 8.04
C PRO A 28 -11.78 -3.32 9.23
N VAL A 29 -11.16 -3.58 10.38
CA VAL A 29 -11.27 -2.74 11.57
C VAL A 29 -10.83 -1.33 11.11
N ARG A 30 -11.81 -0.46 10.90
CA ARG A 30 -11.55 0.95 10.55
C ARG A 30 -10.95 1.63 11.77
N ASN A 31 -9.66 1.57 11.88
CA ASN A 31 -8.90 2.30 12.87
C ASN A 31 -8.49 3.65 12.27
N ASP A 32 -9.48 4.44 11.89
CA ASP A 32 -9.32 5.72 11.18
C ASP A 32 -9.01 6.88 12.15
N ARG A 33 -8.32 6.60 13.24
CA ARG A 33 -7.93 7.67 14.18
C ARG A 33 -6.94 8.61 13.47
N PRO A 34 -7.23 9.92 13.39
CA PRO A 34 -6.30 10.89 12.82
C PRO A 34 -5.03 10.97 13.68
N LEU A 35 -3.93 11.36 13.05
CA LEU A 35 -2.70 11.72 13.75
C LEU A 35 -2.93 12.94 14.65
N GLY A 36 -2.19 13.03 15.75
CA GLY A 36 -2.09 14.27 16.53
C GLY A 36 -1.52 15.41 15.68
N ALA A 37 -1.85 16.65 16.01
CA ALA A 37 -1.47 17.82 15.20
C ALA A 37 0.05 17.91 14.91
N TYR A 38 0.88 17.63 15.91
CA TYR A 38 2.34 17.60 15.75
C TYR A 38 2.78 16.49 14.78
N ASP A 39 2.26 15.29 14.97
CA ASP A 39 2.60 14.13 14.16
C ASP A 39 2.19 14.34 12.70
N GLN A 40 1.01 14.92 12.49
CA GLN A 40 0.53 15.28 11.17
C GLN A 40 1.48 16.27 10.48
N GLN A 41 1.92 17.32 11.16
CA GLN A 41 2.87 18.28 10.60
C GLN A 41 4.19 17.64 10.17
N VAL A 42 4.73 16.73 10.99
CA VAL A 42 5.98 16.00 10.65
C VAL A 42 5.76 15.13 9.42
N VAL A 43 4.71 14.32 9.41
CA VAL A 43 4.37 13.43 8.29
C VAL A 43 4.14 14.21 7.01
N GLU A 44 3.37 15.28 7.04
CA GLU A 44 3.10 16.13 5.86
C GLU A 44 4.38 16.74 5.29
N ARG A 45 5.30 17.19 6.14
CA ARG A 45 6.59 17.74 5.70
C ARG A 45 7.45 16.69 5.00
N VAL A 46 7.53 15.47 5.55
CA VAL A 46 8.28 14.37 4.92
C VAL A 46 7.63 13.97 3.63
N ARG A 47 6.30 13.81 3.64
CA ARG A 47 5.52 13.41 2.47
C ARG A 47 5.66 14.39 1.31
N ALA A 48 5.59 15.68 1.58
CA ALA A 48 5.78 16.71 0.55
C ALA A 48 7.18 16.64 -0.09
N ARG A 49 8.23 16.42 0.70
CA ARG A 49 9.59 16.24 0.19
C ARG A 49 9.75 14.94 -0.59
N ALA A 50 9.19 13.84 -0.11
CA ALA A 50 9.19 12.55 -0.79
C ALA A 50 8.45 12.64 -2.14
N ALA A 51 7.32 13.33 -2.20
CA ALA A 51 6.57 13.57 -3.43
C ALA A 51 7.41 14.37 -4.44
N ALA A 52 8.07 15.45 -4.00
CA ALA A 52 8.94 16.23 -4.87
C ALA A 52 10.10 15.40 -5.47
N ARG A 53 10.59 14.37 -4.75
CA ARG A 53 11.59 13.45 -5.34
C ARG A 53 10.99 12.55 -6.40
N LEU A 54 9.76 12.11 -6.23
CA LEU A 54 9.06 11.27 -7.21
C LEU A 54 8.71 12.02 -8.50
N ASP A 55 8.81 13.35 -8.52
CA ASP A 55 8.72 14.14 -9.76
C ASP A 55 9.97 13.99 -10.63
N ASP A 56 11.11 13.54 -10.06
CA ASP A 56 12.30 13.17 -10.83
C ASP A 56 12.05 11.79 -11.51
N PRO A 57 12.18 11.71 -12.85
CA PRO A 57 12.06 10.45 -13.58
C PRO A 57 13.04 9.36 -13.11
N ALA A 58 14.21 9.71 -12.57
CA ALA A 58 15.14 8.73 -12.02
C ALA A 58 14.59 8.08 -10.75
N CYS A 59 13.96 8.86 -9.87
CA CYS A 59 13.32 8.37 -8.65
C CYS A 59 12.07 7.56 -8.97
N SER A 60 11.19 8.04 -9.84
CA SER A 60 9.92 7.36 -10.16
C SER A 60 10.12 5.98 -10.78
N ARG A 61 11.27 5.70 -11.41
CA ARG A 61 11.63 4.35 -11.89
C ARG A 61 11.65 3.27 -10.81
N VAL A 62 11.70 3.64 -9.53
CA VAL A 62 11.56 2.67 -8.43
C VAL A 62 10.29 1.82 -8.56
N LEU A 63 9.23 2.38 -9.16
CA LEU A 63 7.97 1.67 -9.39
C LEU A 63 8.09 0.53 -10.43
N THR A 64 9.07 0.60 -11.33
CA THR A 64 9.37 -0.45 -12.30
C THR A 64 10.36 -1.48 -11.76
N ASP A 65 11.17 -1.11 -10.76
CA ASP A 65 12.16 -2.00 -10.14
C ASP A 65 11.48 -3.13 -9.32
N PHE A 66 10.26 -2.89 -8.84
CA PHE A 66 9.53 -3.83 -8.00
C PHE A 66 8.24 -4.35 -8.64
N LYS A 67 7.83 -5.53 -8.18
CA LYS A 67 6.59 -6.20 -8.61
C LYS A 67 5.72 -6.53 -7.40
N ASP A 68 4.42 -6.54 -7.62
CA ASP A 68 3.45 -7.08 -6.67
C ASP A 68 3.55 -8.62 -6.60
N ARG A 69 2.78 -9.23 -5.69
CA ARG A 69 2.72 -10.69 -5.57
C ARG A 69 2.18 -11.39 -6.82
N GLY A 70 1.50 -10.69 -7.69
CA GLY A 70 1.00 -11.17 -8.98
C GLY A 70 2.01 -11.03 -10.13
N GLY A 71 3.21 -10.49 -9.86
CA GLY A 71 4.27 -10.30 -10.85
C GLY A 71 4.12 -9.03 -11.71
N ARG A 72 3.13 -8.16 -11.45
CA ARG A 72 2.95 -6.88 -12.14
C ARG A 72 3.87 -5.84 -11.53
N THR A 73 4.40 -4.92 -12.33
CA THR A 73 5.15 -3.77 -11.80
C THR A 73 4.22 -2.86 -10.99
N LEU A 74 4.77 -2.17 -9.99
CA LEU A 74 3.97 -1.23 -9.20
C LEU A 74 3.51 -0.04 -10.04
N GLU A 75 4.25 0.32 -11.08
CA GLU A 75 3.79 1.30 -12.08
C GLU A 75 2.49 0.84 -12.76
N SER A 76 2.40 -0.45 -13.14
CA SER A 76 1.16 -1.01 -13.73
C SER A 76 -0.02 -0.99 -12.77
N ASN A 77 0.23 -1.02 -11.45
CA ASN A 77 -0.81 -0.89 -10.43
C ASN A 77 -1.23 0.58 -10.21
N LEU A 78 -0.33 1.52 -10.47
CA LEU A 78 -0.62 2.95 -10.39
C LEU A 78 -1.38 3.48 -11.61
N GLN A 79 -1.06 2.99 -12.81
CA GLN A 79 -1.66 3.46 -14.08
C GLN A 79 -3.18 3.58 -14.08
N PRO A 80 -3.97 2.58 -13.58
CA PRO A 80 -5.43 2.68 -13.57
C PRO A 80 -5.98 3.81 -12.72
N LEU A 81 -5.18 4.36 -11.78
CA LEU A 81 -5.59 5.47 -10.92
C LEU A 81 -5.48 6.82 -11.64
N GLY A 82 -4.78 6.89 -12.79
CA GLY A 82 -4.67 8.09 -13.60
C GLY A 82 -3.90 9.25 -12.94
N VAL A 83 -3.07 8.96 -11.93
CA VAL A 83 -2.29 9.96 -11.19
C VAL A 83 -0.79 9.69 -11.29
N SER A 84 0.02 10.75 -11.14
CA SER A 84 1.48 10.60 -11.05
C SER A 84 1.89 9.93 -9.72
N PRO A 85 3.11 9.34 -9.62
CA PRO A 85 3.63 8.78 -8.37
C PRO A 85 3.63 9.79 -7.22
N SER A 86 4.04 11.04 -7.49
CA SER A 86 4.05 12.13 -6.52
C SER A 86 2.64 12.46 -6.04
N ARG A 87 1.68 12.56 -6.97
CA ARG A 87 0.28 12.84 -6.64
C ARG A 87 -0.34 11.71 -5.84
N TYR A 88 -0.09 10.46 -6.21
CA TYR A 88 -0.55 9.31 -5.45
C TYR A 88 -0.07 9.35 -3.99
N LEU A 89 1.23 9.63 -3.78
CA LEU A 89 1.79 9.75 -2.44
C LEU A 89 1.09 10.86 -1.62
N LEU A 90 0.78 11.99 -2.26
CA LEU A 90 0.08 13.11 -1.60
C LEU A 90 -1.38 12.79 -1.26
N GLU A 91 -1.99 11.81 -1.90
CA GLU A 91 -3.37 11.36 -1.66
C GLU A 91 -3.47 10.23 -0.64
N LEU A 92 -2.35 9.58 -0.26
CA LEU A 92 -2.35 8.52 0.74
C LEU A 92 -2.83 9.02 2.10
N SER A 93 -3.66 8.20 2.76
CA SER A 93 -4.06 8.44 4.15
C SER A 93 -2.96 8.01 5.11
N PHE A 94 -2.51 8.92 5.97
CA PHE A 94 -1.64 8.61 7.11
C PHE A 94 -2.45 8.71 8.39
N VAL A 95 -2.50 7.62 9.17
CA VAL A 95 -3.35 7.49 10.34
C VAL A 95 -2.58 6.96 11.55
N ASP A 96 -3.12 7.15 12.75
CA ASP A 96 -2.53 6.68 14.00
C ASP A 96 -2.52 5.16 14.08
N GLY A 97 -1.32 4.57 14.15
CA GLY A 97 -1.07 3.14 14.30
C GLY A 97 -0.91 2.64 15.74
N THR A 98 -1.07 3.51 16.75
CA THR A 98 -0.80 3.19 18.17
C THR A 98 -1.48 1.89 18.64
N ARG A 99 -2.64 1.56 18.09
CA ARG A 99 -3.41 0.36 18.47
C ARG A 99 -3.03 -0.89 17.70
N LEU A 100 -2.20 -0.78 16.68
CA LEU A 100 -1.78 -1.94 15.89
C LEU A 100 -0.78 -2.79 16.68
N PRO A 101 -0.95 -4.13 16.71
CA PRO A 101 -0.01 -5.02 17.38
C PRO A 101 1.43 -4.86 16.85
N VAL A 102 1.60 -4.65 15.55
CA VAL A 102 2.91 -4.44 14.90
C VAL A 102 3.62 -3.18 15.42
N CYS A 103 2.88 -2.13 15.78
CA CYS A 103 3.43 -0.90 16.34
C CYS A 103 3.91 -1.01 17.80
N ARG A 104 3.69 -2.16 18.45
CA ARG A 104 4.32 -2.47 19.75
C ARG A 104 5.81 -2.78 19.62
N ASN A 105 6.24 -3.17 18.43
CA ASN A 105 7.66 -3.31 18.13
C ASN A 105 8.26 -1.92 17.90
N GLU A 106 9.16 -1.51 18.81
CA GLU A 106 9.79 -0.18 18.75
C GLU A 106 10.64 0.07 17.51
N THR A 107 11.01 -0.95 16.76
CA THR A 107 11.75 -0.79 15.50
C THR A 107 10.85 -0.40 14.33
N VAL A 108 9.56 -0.70 14.40
CA VAL A 108 8.59 -0.40 13.33
C VAL A 108 8.18 1.07 13.42
N MET A 109 8.40 1.81 12.36
CA MET A 109 8.03 3.25 12.29
C MET A 109 6.67 3.47 11.64
N MET A 110 6.37 2.70 10.62
CA MET A 110 5.13 2.72 9.87
C MET A 110 4.73 1.30 9.51
N ALA A 111 3.47 1.09 9.18
CA ALA A 111 2.94 -0.19 8.77
C ALA A 111 1.89 0.00 7.68
N VAL A 112 1.88 -0.91 6.70
CA VAL A 112 0.95 -0.91 5.59
C VAL A 112 0.40 -2.32 5.38
N THR A 113 -0.85 -2.42 4.97
CA THR A 113 -1.37 -3.65 4.35
C THR A 113 -1.15 -3.54 2.84
N PRO A 114 -0.40 -4.47 2.21
CA PRO A 114 -0.13 -4.40 0.78
C PRO A 114 -1.41 -4.21 -0.06
N GLY A 115 -1.38 -3.24 -0.98
CA GLY A 115 -2.52 -2.91 -1.84
C GLY A 115 -3.60 -2.03 -1.20
N VAL A 116 -3.43 -1.60 0.05
CA VAL A 116 -4.37 -0.69 0.72
C VAL A 116 -3.77 0.72 0.79
N PRO A 117 -4.43 1.78 0.26
CA PRO A 117 -3.88 3.13 0.17
C PRO A 117 -3.90 3.85 1.54
N ARG A 118 -3.32 3.22 2.55
CA ARG A 118 -3.28 3.72 3.92
C ARG A 118 -1.98 3.33 4.61
N VAL A 119 -1.36 4.29 5.29
CA VAL A 119 -0.15 4.12 6.07
C VAL A 119 -0.47 4.37 7.55
N PHE A 120 -0.19 3.41 8.39
CA PHE A 120 -0.28 3.54 9.84
C PHE A 120 1.06 4.02 10.38
N VAL A 121 1.03 5.14 11.12
CA VAL A 121 2.23 5.71 11.75
C VAL A 121 2.30 5.22 13.21
N CYS A 122 3.36 4.50 13.54
CA CYS A 122 3.58 4.00 14.89
C CYS A 122 4.08 5.13 15.81
N PRO A 123 3.85 5.08 17.14
CA PRO A 123 4.19 6.16 18.06
C PRO A 123 5.65 6.63 17.98
N GLN A 124 6.60 5.69 17.84
CA GLN A 124 8.02 5.97 17.70
C GLN A 124 8.40 6.48 16.31
N GLY A 125 7.51 6.30 15.31
CA GLY A 125 7.78 6.63 13.92
C GLY A 125 8.01 8.12 13.71
N VAL A 126 7.16 8.95 14.29
CA VAL A 126 7.21 10.41 14.12
C VAL A 126 8.52 10.99 14.66
N GLY A 127 8.92 10.61 15.87
CA GLY A 127 10.19 11.06 16.45
C GLY A 127 11.39 10.69 15.59
N ARG A 128 11.39 9.49 15.02
CA ARG A 128 12.44 9.03 14.11
C ARG A 128 12.40 9.74 12.75
N LEU A 129 11.22 9.96 12.18
CA LEU A 129 11.07 10.75 10.96
C LEU A 129 11.61 12.17 11.17
N ASN A 130 11.22 12.83 12.26
CA ASN A 130 11.67 14.19 12.57
C ASN A 130 13.19 14.27 12.81
N SER A 131 13.77 13.32 13.55
CA SER A 131 15.22 13.29 13.79
C SER A 131 16.02 13.06 12.50
N ARG A 132 15.46 12.33 11.54
CA ARG A 132 16.08 12.06 10.25
C ARG A 132 15.92 13.22 9.26
N LEU A 133 14.85 13.99 9.36
CA LEU A 133 14.68 15.24 8.63
C LEU A 133 15.72 16.29 9.01
N SER A 134 16.11 16.32 10.30
CA SER A 134 17.07 17.30 10.84
C SER A 134 18.51 16.97 10.50
N ARG A 135 18.80 15.71 10.15
CA ARG A 135 20.13 15.30 9.69
C ARG A 135 20.23 15.58 8.20
N VAL A 136 20.71 16.76 7.87
CA VAL A 136 21.01 17.18 6.50
C VAL A 136 22.24 16.42 6.02
N GLU A 137 22.05 15.18 5.58
CA GLU A 137 23.05 14.49 4.75
C GLU A 137 22.89 14.99 3.31
N PHE A 138 23.72 15.94 2.95
CA PHE A 138 23.69 16.75 1.73
C PHE A 138 23.84 15.96 0.41
N ARG A 139 23.95 14.63 0.41
CA ARG A 139 24.22 13.83 -0.80
C ARG A 139 23.37 12.57 -1.01
N SER A 140 22.55 12.20 -0.08
CA SER A 140 21.57 11.12 -0.28
C SER A 140 20.25 11.59 0.28
N GLY A 141 19.18 11.46 -0.47
CA GLY A 141 17.83 11.83 -0.05
C GLY A 141 17.58 11.48 1.39
N SER A 142 16.86 12.32 2.15
CA SER A 142 16.73 12.06 3.58
C SER A 142 16.14 10.65 3.77
N LEU A 143 16.69 9.91 4.72
CA LEU A 143 16.20 8.55 5.01
C LEU A 143 14.70 8.56 5.33
N ALA A 144 14.19 9.68 5.88
CA ALA A 144 12.77 9.87 6.14
C ALA A 144 11.93 9.85 4.84
N GLU A 145 12.39 10.54 3.79
CA GLU A 145 11.73 10.57 2.49
C GLU A 145 11.75 9.18 1.84
N ALA A 146 12.90 8.49 1.90
CA ALA A 146 13.02 7.13 1.38
C ALA A 146 12.07 6.15 2.10
N MET A 147 11.87 6.30 3.40
CA MET A 147 10.94 5.46 4.15
C MET A 147 9.49 5.72 3.78
N VAL A 148 9.10 6.98 3.57
CA VAL A 148 7.73 7.29 3.14
C VAL A 148 7.47 6.76 1.73
N ILE A 149 8.46 6.83 0.82
CA ILE A 149 8.37 6.20 -0.51
C ILE A 149 8.28 4.67 -0.37
N HIS A 150 9.08 4.06 0.50
CA HIS A 150 9.03 2.62 0.79
C HIS A 150 7.59 2.17 1.17
N GLU A 151 6.96 2.87 2.12
CA GLU A 151 5.59 2.55 2.51
C GLU A 151 4.58 2.76 1.36
N MET A 152 4.79 3.79 0.53
CA MET A 152 3.99 3.98 -0.68
C MET A 152 4.07 2.76 -1.61
N LEU A 153 5.24 2.15 -1.79
CA LEU A 153 5.39 0.96 -2.63
C LEU A 153 4.53 -0.21 -2.10
N HIS A 154 4.44 -0.38 -0.78
CA HIS A 154 3.55 -1.37 -0.18
C HIS A 154 2.07 -1.08 -0.47
N THR A 155 1.66 0.20 -0.45
CA THR A 155 0.27 0.54 -0.79
C THR A 155 -0.09 0.19 -2.24
N LEU A 156 0.89 0.10 -3.13
CA LEU A 156 0.74 -0.36 -4.51
C LEU A 156 0.84 -1.89 -4.68
N GLY A 157 0.95 -2.65 -3.58
CA GLY A 157 0.92 -4.10 -3.60
C GLY A 157 2.27 -4.78 -3.42
N LEU A 158 3.37 -4.04 -3.19
CA LEU A 158 4.66 -4.64 -2.87
C LEU A 158 4.54 -5.46 -1.58
N GLY A 159 4.95 -6.74 -1.65
CA GLY A 159 5.12 -7.57 -0.46
C GLY A 159 6.49 -7.37 0.18
N GLU A 160 6.70 -8.03 1.33
CA GLU A 160 8.02 -8.18 1.94
C GLU A 160 8.40 -9.66 2.03
N ASN A 161 9.73 -9.87 2.01
CA ASN A 161 10.39 -11.15 2.23
C ASN A 161 10.00 -12.28 1.24
N PRO A 162 10.37 -12.16 -0.04
CA PRO A 162 11.16 -11.11 -0.70
C PRO A 162 10.33 -9.97 -1.30
N PRO A 163 10.92 -8.79 -1.58
CA PRO A 163 12.24 -8.33 -1.13
C PRO A 163 12.25 -7.98 0.36
N SER A 164 13.44 -7.90 0.97
CA SER A 164 13.56 -7.49 2.37
C SER A 164 13.37 -5.98 2.53
N THR A 165 12.94 -5.53 3.72
CA THR A 165 12.84 -4.10 4.09
C THR A 165 14.09 -3.31 3.74
N LEU A 166 15.27 -3.89 3.96
CA LEU A 166 16.54 -3.23 3.66
C LEU A 166 16.73 -3.04 2.15
N GLU A 167 16.50 -4.09 1.35
CA GLU A 167 16.62 -4.02 -0.12
C GLU A 167 15.67 -2.98 -0.71
N ILE A 168 14.43 -2.91 -0.23
CA ILE A 168 13.47 -1.91 -0.68
C ILE A 168 14.01 -0.50 -0.38
N THR A 169 14.41 -0.26 0.88
CA THR A 169 14.90 1.05 1.33
C THR A 169 16.15 1.49 0.57
N GLU A 170 17.11 0.58 0.38
CA GLU A 170 18.33 0.87 -0.38
C GLU A 170 18.04 1.18 -1.84
N ARG A 171 17.16 0.43 -2.50
CA ARG A 171 16.75 0.69 -3.86
C ARG A 171 16.08 2.06 -4.01
N VAL A 172 15.19 2.43 -3.08
CA VAL A 172 14.59 3.77 -3.05
C VAL A 172 15.68 4.85 -2.92
N ARG A 173 16.63 4.66 -2.01
CA ARG A 173 17.73 5.62 -1.81
C ARG A 173 18.65 5.75 -3.03
N GLU A 174 18.90 4.67 -3.74
CA GLU A 174 19.69 4.68 -4.98
C GLU A 174 19.01 5.47 -6.09
N ARG A 175 17.68 5.30 -6.24
CA ARG A 175 16.88 5.95 -7.28
C ARG A 175 16.58 7.40 -6.99
N CYS A 176 16.37 7.75 -5.71
CA CYS A 176 15.89 9.04 -5.26
C CYS A 176 16.99 9.90 -4.59
N ARG A 177 18.17 9.92 -5.17
CA ARG A 177 19.34 10.71 -4.71
C ARG A 177 19.17 12.21 -4.97
#